data_4997e644db8160df3fa4eb61c72691bb
#
_entry.id   4997e644db8160df3fa4eb61c72691bb
#
_cell.length_a   1.000
_cell.length_b   1.000
_cell.length_c   1.000
_cell.angle_alpha   90.00
_cell.angle_beta   90.00
_cell.angle_gamma   90.00
#
_symmetry.space_group_name_H-M   'P 1'
#
loop_
_entity.id
_entity.type
_entity.pdbx_description
1 polymer ?
#
loop_
_entity_poly.entity_id
_entity_poly.type
_entity_poly.pdbx_seq_one_letter_code
_entity_poly.pdbx_strand_id
1 'polypeptide(L)'
;VASRIEASLSGLESSISLSGGHVELQAAGVDGEKKIHRFDMEAYNGGELNLGMPHPIVVDLEGMEVTTKARPILREHDPNRVVGHTENILNSGDSLNVSGVISAANSHSQEIIESSLNGFPWQASIGARMTKAEFVKPGKSVTVNGRSFNGPVIVARGTRLNEVSFVALGADDSTSARVAASLCDEIQEID
;
A
#
# COMPACT_ATOMS: atom_id res chain seq x y z
N VAL A 1 -12.26 16.80 26.53
CA VAL A 1 -11.20 16.61 25.52
C VAL A 1 -11.25 15.19 24.99
N ALA A 2 -11.34 14.16 25.87
CA ALA A 2 -11.47 12.75 25.47
C ALA A 2 -12.72 12.50 24.61
N SER A 3 -13.89 13.04 25.00
CA SER A 3 -15.15 12.88 24.27
C SER A 3 -15.13 13.44 22.83
N ARG A 4 -14.31 14.48 22.61
CA ARG A 4 -14.16 15.11 21.28
C ARG A 4 -13.23 14.31 20.36
N ILE A 5 -12.28 13.59 20.94
CA ILE A 5 -11.38 12.68 20.21
C ILE A 5 -12.12 11.38 19.86
N GLU A 6 -12.92 10.84 20.77
CA GLU A 6 -13.77 9.67 20.50
C GLU A 6 -14.82 9.96 19.42
N ALA A 7 -15.44 11.15 19.44
CA ALA A 7 -16.36 11.58 18.38
C ALA A 7 -15.68 11.76 17.02
N SER A 8 -14.39 12.20 17.01
CA SER A 8 -13.59 12.29 15.78
C SER A 8 -13.19 10.90 15.25
N LEU A 9 -13.00 9.92 16.17
CA LEU A 9 -12.66 8.54 15.79
C LEU A 9 -13.89 7.72 15.38
N SER A 10 -15.09 8.02 15.92
CA SER A 10 -16.33 7.33 15.52
C SER A 10 -16.80 7.70 14.11
N GLY A 11 -16.36 8.84 13.55
CA GLY A 11 -16.57 9.20 12.15
C GLY A 11 -15.57 8.57 11.17
N LEU A 12 -14.52 7.91 11.66
CA LEU A 12 -13.44 7.28 10.89
C LEU A 12 -13.74 5.82 10.48
N GLU A 13 -14.99 5.40 10.45
CA GLU A 13 -15.38 4.14 9.78
C GLU A 13 -15.13 4.16 8.26
N SER A 14 -14.65 5.29 7.74
CA SER A 14 -14.18 5.45 6.38
C SER A 14 -12.78 4.86 6.19
N SER A 15 -12.56 4.22 5.05
CA SER A 15 -11.27 3.68 4.62
C SER A 15 -10.17 4.75 4.70
N ILE A 16 -9.07 4.42 5.36
CA ILE A 16 -7.85 5.24 5.36
C ILE A 16 -7.03 4.79 4.16
N SER A 17 -6.68 5.74 3.27
CA SER A 17 -5.72 5.53 2.20
C SER A 17 -4.35 5.98 2.68
N LEU A 18 -3.37 5.08 2.64
CA LEU A 18 -2.06 5.24 3.26
C LEU A 18 -0.99 5.03 2.21
N SER A 19 -0.03 5.94 2.14
CA SER A 19 1.04 5.91 1.14
C SER A 19 2.40 5.65 1.76
N GLY A 20 3.17 4.87 1.09
CA GLY A 20 4.57 4.67 1.41
C GLY A 20 5.12 3.45 0.70
N GLY A 21 6.06 3.59 -0.24
CA GLY A 21 6.74 2.42 -0.75
C GLY A 21 7.26 2.50 -2.19
N HIS A 22 8.13 1.56 -2.46
CA HIS A 22 8.78 1.36 -3.75
C HIS A 22 7.92 0.47 -4.64
N VAL A 23 7.70 0.84 -5.90
CA VAL A 23 6.99 0.02 -6.89
C VAL A 23 7.97 -0.41 -7.98
N GLU A 24 8.11 -1.72 -8.17
CA GLU A 24 8.88 -2.30 -9.27
C GLU A 24 7.93 -3.05 -10.20
N LEU A 25 8.01 -2.78 -11.50
CA LEU A 25 7.27 -3.50 -12.54
C LEU A 25 8.22 -4.41 -13.31
N GLN A 26 7.89 -5.71 -13.33
CA GLN A 26 8.60 -6.70 -14.11
C GLN A 26 7.71 -7.18 -15.25
N ALA A 27 8.24 -7.25 -16.47
CA ALA A 27 7.56 -7.94 -17.57
C ALA A 27 7.87 -9.43 -17.47
N ALA A 28 6.87 -10.26 -17.21
CA ALA A 28 7.01 -11.71 -17.20
C ALA A 28 6.59 -12.26 -18.58
N GLY A 29 7.50 -12.97 -19.20
CA GLY A 29 7.35 -13.92 -20.30
C GLY A 29 6.33 -13.69 -21.42
N VAL A 30 6.69 -14.14 -22.59
CA VAL A 30 5.78 -14.26 -23.75
C VAL A 30 5.27 -15.67 -23.77
N ASP A 31 4.04 -15.91 -23.34
CA ASP A 31 3.30 -17.08 -23.78
C ASP A 31 2.50 -16.64 -25.01
N GLY A 32 3.06 -16.92 -26.17
CA GLY A 32 2.41 -16.87 -27.48
C GLY A 32 1.62 -15.62 -27.86
N GLU A 33 1.86 -14.42 -27.24
CA GLU A 33 1.32 -13.10 -27.61
C GLU A 33 0.86 -12.21 -26.43
N LYS A 34 0.78 -12.70 -25.19
CA LYS A 34 0.28 -11.90 -24.08
C LYS A 34 1.39 -11.56 -23.08
N LYS A 35 1.85 -10.31 -23.12
CA LYS A 35 2.79 -9.77 -22.14
C LYS A 35 2.09 -9.58 -20.80
N ILE A 36 2.52 -10.31 -19.76
CA ILE A 36 2.04 -10.11 -18.39
C ILE A 36 3.00 -9.14 -17.71
N HIS A 37 2.48 -8.06 -17.16
CA HIS A 37 3.27 -7.10 -16.40
C HIS A 37 3.10 -7.39 -14.91
N ARG A 38 4.23 -7.50 -14.19
CA ARG A 38 4.30 -7.72 -12.75
C ARG A 38 4.71 -6.44 -12.06
N PHE A 39 4.39 -6.32 -10.78
CA PHE A 39 4.81 -5.22 -9.93
C PHE A 39 5.28 -5.74 -8.56
N ASP A 40 6.18 -4.99 -7.96
CA ASP A 40 6.56 -5.10 -6.56
C ASP A 40 6.46 -3.72 -5.92
N MET A 41 5.91 -3.65 -4.71
CA MET A 41 5.66 -2.43 -3.96
C MET A 41 6.04 -2.60 -2.51
N GLU A 42 6.76 -1.65 -1.93
CA GLU A 42 6.69 -1.42 -0.49
C GLU A 42 5.46 -0.56 -0.23
N ALA A 43 4.37 -1.18 0.18
CA ALA A 43 3.08 -0.51 0.30
C ALA A 43 2.96 0.34 1.57
N TYR A 44 3.75 0.02 2.61
CA TYR A 44 3.89 0.81 3.83
C TYR A 44 5.21 0.47 4.53
N ASN A 45 5.93 1.50 4.96
CA ASN A 45 7.25 1.38 5.58
C ASN A 45 7.23 1.44 7.12
N GLY A 46 6.04 1.41 7.74
CA GLY A 46 5.89 1.44 9.20
C GLY A 46 6.01 2.82 9.84
N GLY A 47 6.12 3.89 9.06
CA GLY A 47 6.31 5.28 9.52
C GLY A 47 5.02 6.05 9.83
N GLU A 48 5.17 7.35 10.11
CA GLU A 48 4.05 8.28 10.28
C GLU A 48 3.42 8.65 8.93
N LEU A 49 2.10 8.80 8.92
CA LEU A 49 1.29 9.16 7.78
C LEU A 49 0.57 10.48 8.05
N ASN A 50 0.76 11.44 7.16
CA ASN A 50 0.12 12.75 7.20
C ASN A 50 -1.08 12.78 6.25
N LEU A 51 -2.27 12.50 6.79
CA LEU A 51 -3.51 12.38 6.02
C LEU A 51 -4.39 13.64 6.08
N GLY A 52 -3.82 14.80 6.36
CA GLY A 52 -4.57 16.05 6.56
C GLY A 52 -5.39 16.07 7.85
N MET A 53 -5.17 15.12 8.74
CA MET A 53 -5.78 15.05 10.07
C MET A 53 -5.01 15.92 11.07
N PRO A 54 -5.61 16.30 12.22
CA PRO A 54 -4.93 17.10 13.25
C PRO A 54 -3.67 16.47 13.82
N HIS A 55 -3.54 15.15 13.72
CA HIS A 55 -2.39 14.37 14.22
C HIS A 55 -1.99 13.32 13.20
N PRO A 56 -0.68 13.01 13.08
CA PRO A 56 -0.22 11.93 12.23
C PRO A 56 -0.76 10.57 12.69
N ILE A 57 -0.84 9.62 11.78
CA ILE A 57 -1.28 8.25 12.05
C ILE A 57 -0.11 7.31 11.81
N VAL A 58 0.06 6.34 12.72
CA VAL A 58 0.94 5.17 12.51
C VAL A 58 0.06 3.93 12.48
N VAL A 59 0.19 3.13 11.42
CA VAL A 59 -0.50 1.84 11.35
C VAL A 59 0.35 0.78 12.04
N ASP A 60 -0.23 0.13 13.03
CA ASP A 60 0.38 -1.00 13.71
C ASP A 60 0.26 -2.25 12.82
N LEU A 61 1.40 -2.65 12.23
CA LEU A 61 1.46 -3.78 11.31
C LEU A 61 1.19 -5.13 12.00
N GLU A 62 1.50 -5.28 13.28
CA GLU A 62 1.14 -6.49 14.05
C GLU A 62 -0.38 -6.63 14.20
N GLY A 63 -1.10 -5.51 14.29
CA GLY A 63 -2.55 -5.46 14.36
C GLY A 63 -3.26 -5.44 13.00
N MET A 64 -2.52 -5.57 11.90
CA MET A 64 -3.10 -5.55 10.55
C MET A 64 -3.60 -6.94 10.14
N GLU A 65 -4.90 -7.03 9.88
CA GLU A 65 -5.51 -8.21 9.27
C GLU A 65 -5.26 -8.20 7.76
N VAL A 66 -4.46 -9.16 7.30
CA VAL A 66 -4.24 -9.45 5.88
C VAL A 66 -4.92 -10.76 5.56
N THR A 67 -5.88 -10.74 4.65
CA THR A 67 -6.58 -11.98 4.25
C THR A 67 -5.76 -12.76 3.23
N THR A 68 -5.98 -14.07 3.14
CA THR A 68 -5.33 -14.96 2.16
C THR A 68 -5.84 -14.77 0.72
N LYS A 69 -6.90 -13.96 0.54
CA LYS A 69 -7.45 -13.66 -0.79
C LYS A 69 -6.64 -12.54 -1.44
N ALA A 70 -6.45 -12.64 -2.74
CA ALA A 70 -5.90 -11.55 -3.55
C ALA A 70 -6.64 -10.24 -3.28
N ARG A 71 -5.87 -9.13 -3.20
CA ARG A 71 -6.41 -7.79 -3.06
C ARG A 71 -6.38 -7.06 -4.39
N PRO A 72 -7.39 -6.23 -4.68
CA PRO A 72 -7.35 -5.41 -5.88
C PRO A 72 -6.21 -4.40 -5.78
N ILE A 73 -5.59 -4.17 -6.92
CA ILE A 73 -4.69 -3.05 -7.16
C ILE A 73 -5.47 -2.01 -7.93
N LEU A 74 -5.52 -0.81 -7.35
CA LEU A 74 -6.27 0.31 -7.90
C LEU A 74 -5.33 1.43 -8.36
N ARG A 75 -5.89 2.46 -8.98
CA ARG A 75 -5.26 3.74 -9.23
C ARG A 75 -5.96 4.81 -8.40
N GLU A 76 -5.19 5.55 -7.60
CA GLU A 76 -5.68 6.68 -6.77
C GLU A 76 -6.87 6.29 -5.87
N HIS A 77 -6.86 5.08 -5.30
CA HIS A 77 -7.91 4.57 -4.41
C HIS A 77 -9.34 4.56 -5.02
N ASP A 78 -9.44 4.67 -6.34
CA ASP A 78 -10.72 4.66 -7.03
C ASP A 78 -11.10 3.22 -7.40
N PRO A 79 -12.18 2.65 -6.82
CA PRO A 79 -12.61 1.28 -7.11
C PRO A 79 -13.06 1.08 -8.56
N ASN A 80 -13.30 2.16 -9.32
CA ASN A 80 -13.61 2.09 -10.73
C ASN A 80 -12.36 2.04 -11.61
N ARG A 81 -11.15 2.21 -11.01
CA ARG A 81 -9.86 2.23 -11.71
C ARG A 81 -9.01 1.05 -11.30
N VAL A 82 -9.54 -0.15 -11.53
CA VAL A 82 -8.83 -1.39 -11.25
C VAL A 82 -7.65 -1.53 -12.22
N VAL A 83 -6.46 -1.81 -11.67
CA VAL A 83 -5.20 -2.02 -12.41
C VAL A 83 -4.83 -3.50 -12.44
N GLY A 84 -5.03 -4.21 -11.34
CA GLY A 84 -4.63 -5.60 -11.23
C GLY A 84 -5.01 -6.23 -9.89
N HIS A 85 -4.21 -7.20 -9.46
CA HIS A 85 -4.40 -7.87 -8.18
C HIS A 85 -3.07 -8.34 -7.58
N THR A 86 -3.07 -8.51 -6.26
CA THR A 86 -1.94 -9.06 -5.52
C THR A 86 -1.83 -10.56 -5.70
N GLU A 87 -0.61 -11.08 -5.85
CA GLU A 87 -0.29 -12.50 -5.76
C GLU A 87 0.32 -12.82 -4.40
N ASN A 88 1.10 -11.88 -3.84
CA ASN A 88 1.72 -12.04 -2.54
C ASN A 88 1.60 -10.75 -1.71
N ILE A 89 1.41 -10.90 -0.40
CA ILE A 89 1.42 -9.82 0.59
C ILE A 89 2.27 -10.29 1.76
N LEU A 90 3.38 -9.59 2.01
CA LEU A 90 4.32 -9.89 3.09
C LEU A 90 4.28 -8.76 4.11
N ASN A 91 3.73 -9.06 5.29
CA ASN A 91 3.80 -8.21 6.47
C ASN A 91 4.94 -8.71 7.36
N SER A 92 6.04 -7.95 7.45
CA SER A 92 7.22 -8.26 8.26
C SER A 92 7.16 -7.66 9.68
N GLY A 93 6.09 -6.90 9.98
CA GLY A 93 5.92 -6.22 11.28
C GLY A 93 6.57 -4.83 11.32
N ASP A 94 7.50 -4.53 10.43
CA ASP A 94 8.13 -3.22 10.24
C ASP A 94 7.82 -2.58 8.89
N SER A 95 7.47 -3.41 7.90
CA SER A 95 7.04 -2.98 6.56
C SER A 95 5.98 -3.91 5.97
N LEU A 96 5.23 -3.42 5.00
CA LEU A 96 4.25 -4.15 4.21
C LEU A 96 4.67 -4.14 2.74
N ASN A 97 5.08 -5.29 2.23
CA ASN A 97 5.50 -5.48 0.84
C ASN A 97 4.43 -6.26 0.07
N VAL A 98 4.19 -5.85 -1.16
CA VAL A 98 3.11 -6.40 -1.99
C VAL A 98 3.63 -6.63 -3.40
N SER A 99 3.40 -7.83 -3.94
CA SER A 99 3.68 -8.13 -5.34
C SER A 99 2.48 -8.75 -6.05
N GLY A 100 2.45 -8.63 -7.38
CA GLY A 100 1.34 -9.15 -8.16
C GLY A 100 1.41 -8.82 -9.63
N VAL A 101 0.26 -8.85 -10.29
CA VAL A 101 0.15 -8.67 -11.74
C VAL A 101 -0.79 -7.52 -12.11
N ILE A 102 -0.44 -6.79 -13.16
CA ILE A 102 -1.33 -5.86 -13.85
C ILE A 102 -2.21 -6.68 -14.78
N SER A 103 -3.39 -7.05 -14.30
CA SER A 103 -4.29 -7.99 -14.97
C SER A 103 -5.53 -7.35 -15.60
N ALA A 104 -5.80 -6.09 -15.31
CA ALA A 104 -6.94 -5.39 -15.87
C ALA A 104 -6.67 -4.97 -17.34
N ALA A 105 -7.62 -5.24 -18.23
CA ALA A 105 -7.53 -4.86 -19.64
C ALA A 105 -8.28 -3.52 -19.87
N ASN A 106 -7.73 -2.42 -19.36
CA ASN A 106 -8.33 -1.08 -19.47
C ASN A 106 -7.26 0.01 -19.66
N SER A 107 -7.70 1.25 -19.88
CA SER A 107 -6.80 2.40 -20.07
C SER A 107 -5.97 2.74 -18.84
N HIS A 108 -6.47 2.49 -17.62
CA HIS A 108 -5.77 2.80 -16.39
C HIS A 108 -4.56 1.91 -16.18
N SER A 109 -4.69 0.60 -16.48
CA SER A 109 -3.56 -0.33 -16.43
C SER A 109 -2.53 -0.02 -17.51
N GLN A 110 -2.96 0.32 -18.73
CA GLN A 110 -2.06 0.74 -19.80
C GLN A 110 -1.26 1.99 -19.42
N GLU A 111 -1.93 3.00 -18.85
CA GLU A 111 -1.27 4.23 -18.39
C GLU A 111 -0.22 3.96 -17.32
N ILE A 112 -0.50 3.08 -16.34
CA ILE A 112 0.47 2.66 -15.34
C ILE A 112 1.68 2.00 -16.00
N ILE A 113 1.46 1.06 -16.92
CA ILE A 113 2.52 0.35 -17.64
C ILE A 113 3.38 1.35 -18.44
N GLU A 114 2.75 2.14 -19.29
CA GLU A 114 3.45 3.06 -20.20
C GLU A 114 4.20 4.15 -19.46
N SER A 115 3.57 4.78 -18.45
CA SER A 115 4.23 5.81 -17.66
C SER A 115 5.39 5.26 -16.83
N SER A 116 5.26 4.04 -16.32
CA SER A 116 6.34 3.35 -15.60
C SER A 116 7.53 3.06 -16.50
N LEU A 117 7.29 2.58 -17.72
CA LEU A 117 8.33 2.36 -18.74
C LEU A 117 9.02 3.68 -19.13
N ASN A 118 8.32 4.80 -19.05
CA ASN A 118 8.86 6.15 -19.26
C ASN A 118 9.55 6.72 -18.01
N GLY A 119 9.63 5.95 -16.91
CA GLY A 119 10.33 6.35 -15.69
C GLY A 119 9.50 7.23 -14.75
N PHE A 120 8.15 7.23 -14.86
CA PHE A 120 7.31 7.94 -13.91
C PHE A 120 7.41 7.28 -12.52
N PRO A 121 7.69 8.07 -11.46
CA PRO A 121 7.94 7.55 -10.11
C PRO A 121 6.62 7.29 -9.36
N TRP A 122 5.89 6.27 -9.75
CA TRP A 122 4.70 5.86 -9.02
C TRP A 122 5.03 5.53 -7.56
N GLN A 123 4.14 5.89 -6.67
CA GLN A 123 4.19 5.50 -5.27
C GLN A 123 3.11 4.46 -4.98
N ALA A 124 3.29 3.70 -3.91
CA ALA A 124 2.29 2.77 -3.42
C ALA A 124 1.53 3.37 -2.24
N SER A 125 0.26 3.02 -2.13
CA SER A 125 -0.61 3.44 -1.03
C SER A 125 -1.55 2.31 -0.65
N ILE A 126 -1.74 2.09 0.67
CA ILE A 126 -2.68 1.08 1.16
C ILE A 126 -4.04 1.70 1.45
N GLY A 127 -5.11 1.05 1.00
CA GLY A 127 -6.45 1.29 1.50
C GLY A 127 -6.78 0.31 2.62
N ALA A 128 -6.88 0.80 3.84
CA ALA A 128 -7.17 -0.03 5.01
C ALA A 128 -8.32 0.55 5.83
N ARG A 129 -9.12 -0.33 6.41
CA ARG A 129 -10.15 0.04 7.39
C ARG A 129 -9.58 -0.07 8.80
N MET A 130 -9.60 1.02 9.55
CA MET A 130 -9.25 1.03 10.97
C MET A 130 -10.41 0.49 11.80
N THR A 131 -10.11 -0.48 12.67
CA THR A 131 -11.07 -1.12 13.58
C THR A 131 -10.80 -0.76 15.03
N LYS A 132 -9.55 -0.40 15.35
CA LYS A 132 -9.13 0.00 16.69
C LYS A 132 -8.04 1.07 16.61
N ALA A 133 -8.16 2.13 17.39
CA ALA A 133 -7.18 3.21 17.48
C ALA A 133 -6.78 3.50 18.93
N GLU A 134 -5.55 3.99 19.09
CA GLU A 134 -4.99 4.50 20.35
C GLU A 134 -4.47 5.92 20.13
N PHE A 135 -4.83 6.87 21.01
CA PHE A 135 -4.26 8.22 20.96
C PHE A 135 -3.15 8.36 21.99
N VAL A 136 -1.94 8.62 21.52
CA VAL A 136 -0.77 8.92 22.33
C VAL A 136 -0.72 10.42 22.59
N LYS A 137 -0.86 10.82 23.87
CA LYS A 137 -0.91 12.22 24.29
C LYS A 137 0.44 12.93 24.13
N PRO A 138 0.47 14.27 24.01
CA PRO A 138 1.71 15.03 24.06
C PRO A 138 2.54 14.68 25.30
N GLY A 139 3.86 14.55 25.11
CA GLY A 139 4.82 14.19 26.18
C GLY A 139 4.83 12.69 26.54
N LYS A 140 4.10 11.86 25.82
CA LYS A 140 4.17 10.40 25.87
C LYS A 140 4.78 9.87 24.59
N SER A 141 5.34 8.67 24.65
CA SER A 141 5.87 7.95 23.49
C SER A 141 5.29 6.53 23.42
N VAL A 142 5.32 5.94 22.23
CA VAL A 142 4.88 4.58 21.95
C VAL A 142 5.86 3.91 20.99
N THR A 143 6.06 2.62 21.14
CA THR A 143 6.84 1.82 20.18
C THR A 143 5.88 1.02 19.31
N VAL A 144 5.99 1.18 17.97
CA VAL A 144 5.19 0.50 16.95
C VAL A 144 6.10 0.19 15.77
N ASN A 145 5.95 -0.96 15.14
CA ASN A 145 6.73 -1.37 13.97
C ASN A 145 8.25 -1.25 14.20
N GLY A 146 8.72 -1.57 15.41
CA GLY A 146 10.13 -1.44 15.79
C GLY A 146 10.66 0.00 15.96
N ARG A 147 9.81 1.03 15.85
CA ARG A 147 10.16 2.45 15.93
C ARG A 147 9.46 3.14 17.11
N SER A 148 10.08 4.19 17.66
CA SER A 148 9.49 5.02 18.73
C SER A 148 8.88 6.29 18.14
N PHE A 149 7.63 6.56 18.50
CA PHE A 149 6.88 7.74 18.08
C PHE A 149 6.49 8.57 19.28
N ASN A 150 6.62 9.90 19.18
CA ASN A 150 6.24 10.83 20.23
C ASN A 150 4.84 11.38 19.96
N GLY A 151 4.01 11.46 21.02
CA GLY A 151 2.71 12.10 20.92
C GLY A 151 2.80 13.63 20.73
N PRO A 152 1.78 14.23 20.09
CA PRO A 152 0.49 13.63 19.80
C PRO A 152 0.48 12.82 18.50
N VAL A 153 0.14 11.54 18.56
CA VAL A 153 0.05 10.64 17.40
C VAL A 153 -1.12 9.66 17.61
N ILE A 154 -1.78 9.26 16.54
CA ILE A 154 -2.80 8.21 16.53
C ILE A 154 -2.15 6.92 16.06
N VAL A 155 -2.27 5.85 16.86
CA VAL A 155 -1.85 4.51 16.45
C VAL A 155 -3.08 3.70 16.05
N ALA A 156 -3.14 3.29 14.80
CA ALA A 156 -4.17 2.39 14.29
C ALA A 156 -3.81 0.94 14.69
N ARG A 157 -4.23 0.52 15.90
CA ARG A 157 -3.90 -0.77 16.52
C ARG A 157 -4.56 -1.96 15.85
N GLY A 158 -5.70 -1.77 15.23
CA GLY A 158 -6.39 -2.79 14.45
C GLY A 158 -6.75 -2.21 13.09
N THR A 159 -6.30 -2.85 12.04
CA THR A 159 -6.64 -2.47 10.67
C THR A 159 -6.94 -3.72 9.84
N ARG A 160 -7.70 -3.53 8.77
CA ARG A 160 -7.93 -4.56 7.74
C ARG A 160 -7.52 -4.00 6.39
N LEU A 161 -6.60 -4.66 5.71
CA LEU A 161 -6.18 -4.29 4.36
C LEU A 161 -7.31 -4.59 3.36
N ASN A 162 -7.77 -3.57 2.64
CA ASN A 162 -8.81 -3.69 1.63
C ASN A 162 -8.25 -3.72 0.20
N GLU A 163 -7.32 -2.82 -0.12
CA GLU A 163 -6.70 -2.69 -1.43
C GLU A 163 -5.30 -2.06 -1.32
N VAL A 164 -4.56 -2.05 -2.43
CA VAL A 164 -3.33 -1.27 -2.60
C VAL A 164 -3.44 -0.50 -3.90
N SER A 165 -2.94 0.72 -3.93
CA SER A 165 -3.05 1.60 -5.09
C SER A 165 -1.71 2.10 -5.60
N PHE A 166 -1.61 2.25 -6.92
CA PHE A 166 -0.67 3.18 -7.53
C PHE A 166 -1.19 4.60 -7.32
N VAL A 167 -0.36 5.48 -6.78
CA VAL A 167 -0.68 6.89 -6.58
C VAL A 167 0.44 7.78 -7.12
N ALA A 168 0.07 8.94 -7.65
CA ALA A 168 1.07 9.91 -8.13
C ALA A 168 1.74 10.66 -6.98
N LEU A 169 1.01 10.86 -5.86
CA LEU A 169 1.50 11.50 -4.64
C LEU A 169 1.11 10.64 -3.44
N GLY A 170 2.11 10.14 -2.74
CA GLY A 170 1.92 9.42 -1.50
C GLY A 170 1.71 10.35 -0.29
N ALA A 171 1.20 9.82 0.83
CA ALA A 171 1.10 10.56 2.09
C ALA A 171 2.47 10.71 2.79
N ASP A 172 3.51 10.11 2.26
CA ASP A 172 4.89 10.15 2.72
C ASP A 172 5.81 10.51 1.55
N ASP A 173 6.49 11.67 1.62
CA ASP A 173 7.43 12.16 0.60
C ASP A 173 8.70 11.31 0.46
N SER A 174 8.95 10.37 1.39
CA SER A 174 10.15 9.51 1.37
C SER A 174 10.01 8.26 0.51
N THR A 175 8.86 8.04 -0.12
CA THR A 175 8.55 6.82 -0.85
C THR A 175 8.74 6.96 -2.35
N SER A 176 9.52 6.06 -2.95
CA SER A 176 9.75 6.00 -4.39
C SER A 176 9.30 4.67 -4.97
N ALA A 177 8.65 4.73 -6.12
CA ALA A 177 8.25 3.55 -6.89
C ALA A 177 9.18 3.33 -8.08
N ARG A 178 9.65 2.11 -8.29
CA ARG A 178 10.35 1.70 -9.52
C ARG A 178 9.59 0.60 -10.23
N VAL A 179 9.56 0.73 -11.54
CA VAL A 179 9.00 -0.26 -12.45
C VAL A 179 10.14 -0.92 -13.20
N ALA A 180 10.32 -2.23 -13.06
CA ALA A 180 11.27 -2.99 -13.84
C ALA A 180 10.54 -3.95 -14.79
N ALA A 181 10.99 -4.01 -16.05
CA ALA A 181 10.57 -5.02 -17.00
C ALA A 181 11.59 -6.16 -17.00
N SER A 182 11.23 -7.36 -16.53
CA SER A 182 12.05 -8.55 -16.68
C SER A 182 11.43 -9.50 -17.72
N LEU A 183 12.30 -10.02 -18.60
CA LEU A 183 11.99 -11.17 -19.43
C LEU A 183 12.33 -12.41 -18.59
N CYS A 184 11.37 -13.29 -18.40
CA CYS A 184 11.62 -14.57 -17.75
C CYS A 184 12.09 -15.56 -18.82
N ASP A 185 13.41 -15.83 -18.87
CA ASP A 185 13.99 -16.95 -19.60
C ASP A 185 14.04 -18.14 -18.64
N GLU A 186 13.01 -18.99 -18.65
CA GLU A 186 13.16 -20.42 -18.32
C GLU A 186 11.87 -21.18 -18.63
N ILE A 187 11.88 -21.81 -19.78
CA ILE A 187 11.00 -22.95 -20.05
C ILE A 187 11.85 -24.20 -19.73
N GLN A 188 11.60 -24.88 -18.61
CA GLN A 188 12.07 -26.24 -18.44
C GLN A 188 11.06 -27.17 -19.12
N GLU A 189 11.42 -27.73 -20.26
CA GLU A 189 10.78 -28.92 -20.81
C GLU A 189 11.07 -30.08 -19.83
N ILE A 190 10.02 -30.64 -19.28
CA ILE A 190 10.07 -31.91 -18.55
C ILE A 190 9.63 -32.98 -19.51
N ASP A 191 10.58 -33.88 -19.91
CA ASP A 191 10.33 -35.11 -20.64
C ASP A 191 9.52 -36.13 -19.81
#